data_d288864b7ba9a49f8617ca85d3f6a8a6
#
_entry.id   d288864b7ba9a49f8617ca85d3f6a8a6
#
_cell.length_a   1.000
_cell.length_b   1.000
_cell.length_c   1.000
_cell.angle_alpha   90.00
_cell.angle_beta   90.00
_cell.angle_gamma   90.00
#
_symmetry.space_group_name_H-M   'P 1'
#
loop_
_entity.id
_entity.type
_entity.pdbx_description
1 polymer ?
#
loop_
_entity_poly.entity_id
_entity_poly.type
_entity_poly.pdbx_seq_one_letter_code
_entity_poly.pdbx_strand_id
1 'polypeptide(L)'
;MNNEKSAMLNIGDINIRTVLQPGDLGYIAYLHGDIYARECGYGLNFERYVLQGLADFASQYNAGKDKVWICEHRQQMIGVLVGVNRGDSIQLRYFIFRPEYRGLGLGKKLMDGFINYMQESQINKSYLWTTNEQHAAISLYTRYGFRLTEEKVSNGFDKELTERRYDLELNNKY
;
A
#
# COMPACT_ATOMS: atom_id res chain seq x y z
N MET A 1 25.92 30.89 -7.64
CA MET A 1 25.44 30.97 -6.24
C MET A 1 23.94 30.69 -6.27
N ASN A 2 23.54 29.43 -6.24
CA ASN A 2 22.14 29.03 -6.18
C ASN A 2 21.88 28.44 -4.79
N ASN A 3 21.37 29.30 -3.93
CA ASN A 3 20.79 28.93 -2.65
C ASN A 3 19.32 28.52 -2.90
N GLU A 4 19.08 27.36 -3.47
CA GLU A 4 17.78 26.71 -3.29
C GLU A 4 17.79 26.10 -1.89
N LYS A 5 17.30 26.86 -0.92
CA LYS A 5 16.90 26.37 0.38
C LYS A 5 15.98 25.19 0.11
N SER A 6 16.43 23.98 0.45
CA SER A 6 15.58 22.81 0.62
C SER A 6 14.37 23.24 1.47
N ALA A 7 13.25 23.52 0.81
CA ALA A 7 12.02 23.85 1.51
C ALA A 7 11.71 22.62 2.34
N MET A 8 11.75 22.74 3.67
CA MET A 8 11.37 21.68 4.59
C MET A 8 10.00 21.17 4.16
N LEU A 9 9.92 19.87 3.84
CA LEU A 9 8.71 19.22 3.41
C LEU A 9 7.71 19.31 4.57
N ASN A 10 6.65 20.13 4.39
CA ASN A 10 5.63 20.29 5.40
C ASN A 10 4.53 19.23 5.15
N ILE A 11 4.29 18.35 6.14
CA ILE A 11 3.23 17.35 6.07
C ILE A 11 1.85 17.99 5.81
N GLY A 12 1.66 19.25 6.24
CA GLY A 12 0.45 20.04 5.97
C GLY A 12 0.16 20.27 4.50
N ASP A 13 1.18 20.19 3.63
CA ASP A 13 1.05 20.39 2.18
C ASP A 13 0.65 19.08 1.43
N ILE A 14 0.52 17.96 2.17
CA ILE A 14 0.16 16.66 1.62
C ILE A 14 -1.35 16.48 1.71
N ASN A 15 -2.00 16.40 0.55
CA ASN A 15 -3.41 16.05 0.45
C ASN A 15 -3.60 14.53 0.40
N ILE A 16 -4.69 14.03 1.02
CA ILE A 16 -5.10 12.63 0.91
C ILE A 16 -6.44 12.57 0.20
N ARG A 17 -6.42 12.04 -0.99
CA ARG A 17 -7.59 11.82 -1.84
C ARG A 17 -8.08 10.38 -1.70
N THR A 18 -9.40 10.17 -1.70
CA THR A 18 -10.03 8.84 -1.54
C THR A 18 -10.87 8.42 -2.75
N VAL A 19 -10.67 9.07 -3.88
CA VAL A 19 -11.37 8.79 -5.14
C VAL A 19 -10.34 8.51 -6.22
N LEU A 20 -10.51 7.41 -6.96
CA LEU A 20 -9.68 7.09 -8.13
C LEU A 20 -9.97 8.04 -9.28
N GLN A 21 -8.89 8.41 -9.97
CA GLN A 21 -8.93 9.22 -11.19
C GLN A 21 -8.21 8.50 -12.34
N PRO A 22 -8.56 8.79 -13.59
CA PRO A 22 -7.80 8.29 -14.73
C PRO A 22 -6.31 8.59 -14.61
N GLY A 23 -5.47 7.58 -14.84
CA GLY A 23 -4.01 7.65 -14.69
C GLY A 23 -3.48 7.12 -13.35
N ASP A 24 -4.28 7.09 -12.29
CA ASP A 24 -3.83 6.61 -10.97
C ASP A 24 -3.29 5.19 -11.01
N LEU A 25 -4.03 4.26 -11.62
CA LEU A 25 -3.63 2.84 -11.66
C LEU A 25 -2.33 2.64 -12.42
N GLY A 26 -2.15 3.35 -13.53
CA GLY A 26 -0.89 3.33 -14.29
C GLY A 26 0.27 3.89 -13.47
N TYR A 27 0.04 4.95 -12.71
CA TYR A 27 1.08 5.54 -11.85
C TYR A 27 1.39 4.67 -10.62
N ILE A 28 0.41 4.00 -10.04
CA ILE A 28 0.62 2.99 -8.99
C ILE A 28 1.52 1.85 -9.51
N ALA A 29 1.26 1.35 -10.72
CA ALA A 29 2.11 0.34 -11.35
C ALA A 29 3.54 0.83 -11.53
N TYR A 30 3.70 2.06 -12.07
CA TYR A 30 5.01 2.69 -12.24
C TYR A 30 5.78 2.80 -10.91
N LEU A 31 5.14 3.32 -9.85
CA LEU A 31 5.79 3.45 -8.54
C LEU A 31 6.28 2.10 -8.00
N HIS A 32 5.46 1.05 -8.13
CA HIS A 32 5.84 -0.29 -7.67
C HIS A 32 7.00 -0.84 -8.51
N GLY A 33 6.90 -0.80 -9.83
CA GLY A 33 7.96 -1.29 -10.71
C GLY A 33 9.29 -0.59 -10.48
N ASP A 34 9.29 0.75 -10.48
CA ASP A 34 10.49 1.57 -10.32
C ASP A 34 11.13 1.43 -8.93
N ILE A 35 10.33 1.58 -7.87
CA ILE A 35 10.87 1.58 -6.49
C ILE A 35 11.38 0.19 -6.11
N TYR A 36 10.61 -0.86 -6.35
CA TYR A 36 11.03 -2.21 -5.99
C TYR A 36 12.18 -2.76 -6.85
N ALA A 37 12.29 -2.33 -8.11
CA ALA A 37 13.47 -2.65 -8.91
C ALA A 37 14.73 -2.04 -8.30
N ARG A 38 14.69 -0.77 -7.89
CA ARG A 38 15.85 -0.08 -7.29
C ARG A 38 16.19 -0.56 -5.88
N GLU A 39 15.19 -0.84 -5.06
CA GLU A 39 15.40 -1.16 -3.63
C GLU A 39 15.56 -2.66 -3.37
N CYS A 40 14.89 -3.51 -4.16
CA CYS A 40 14.84 -4.95 -3.92
C CYS A 40 15.39 -5.79 -5.08
N GLY A 41 15.66 -5.17 -6.24
CA GLY A 41 16.12 -5.89 -7.44
C GLY A 41 15.01 -6.73 -8.08
N TYR A 42 13.73 -6.39 -7.88
CA TYR A 42 12.62 -7.08 -8.53
C TYR A 42 12.60 -6.76 -10.02
N GLY A 43 12.34 -7.78 -10.84
CA GLY A 43 12.35 -7.66 -12.30
C GLY A 43 10.96 -7.41 -12.90
N LEU A 44 10.88 -7.58 -14.23
CA LEU A 44 9.66 -7.35 -15.02
C LEU A 44 8.50 -8.27 -14.60
N ASN A 45 8.78 -9.46 -14.07
CA ASN A 45 7.72 -10.36 -13.58
C ASN A 45 6.98 -9.77 -12.36
N PHE A 46 7.66 -8.98 -11.52
CA PHE A 46 7.01 -8.24 -10.45
C PHE A 46 6.11 -7.13 -11.01
N GLU A 47 6.60 -6.35 -11.98
CA GLU A 47 5.77 -5.31 -12.62
C GLU A 47 4.55 -5.91 -13.30
N ARG A 48 4.73 -7.03 -14.03
CA ARG A 48 3.61 -7.79 -14.61
C ARG A 48 2.60 -8.24 -13.55
N TYR A 49 3.07 -8.75 -12.41
CA TYR A 49 2.21 -9.13 -11.29
C TYR A 49 1.38 -7.95 -10.77
N VAL A 50 2.01 -6.78 -10.61
CA VAL A 50 1.32 -5.56 -10.17
C VAL A 50 0.30 -5.11 -11.21
N LEU A 51 0.68 -5.06 -12.49
CA LEU A 51 -0.23 -4.67 -13.60
C LEU A 51 -1.44 -5.60 -13.70
N GLN A 52 -1.24 -6.92 -13.62
CA GLN A 52 -2.34 -7.88 -13.62
C GLN A 52 -3.28 -7.64 -12.44
N GLY A 53 -2.75 -7.49 -11.23
CA GLY A 53 -3.55 -7.23 -10.04
C GLY A 53 -4.32 -5.91 -10.11
N LEU A 54 -3.76 -4.85 -10.73
CA LEU A 54 -4.43 -3.58 -10.93
C LEU A 54 -5.52 -3.67 -12.01
N ALA A 55 -5.30 -4.45 -13.07
CA ALA A 55 -6.32 -4.70 -14.10
C ALA A 55 -7.52 -5.46 -13.50
N ASP A 56 -7.25 -6.50 -12.70
CA ASP A 56 -8.29 -7.25 -11.99
C ASP A 56 -9.06 -6.35 -11.00
N PHE A 57 -8.34 -5.51 -10.25
CA PHE A 57 -8.95 -4.54 -9.34
C PHE A 57 -9.83 -3.54 -10.11
N ALA A 58 -9.34 -2.97 -11.20
CA ALA A 58 -10.07 -2.01 -12.01
C ALA A 58 -11.39 -2.59 -12.57
N SER A 59 -11.36 -3.87 -12.99
CA SER A 59 -12.53 -4.55 -13.55
C SER A 59 -13.65 -4.79 -12.52
N GLN A 60 -13.30 -4.84 -11.23
CA GLN A 60 -14.22 -5.15 -10.13
C GLN A 60 -14.42 -3.97 -9.17
N TYR A 61 -13.76 -2.85 -9.44
CA TYR A 61 -13.75 -1.69 -8.54
C TYR A 61 -15.16 -1.20 -8.23
N ASN A 62 -15.45 -1.09 -6.92
CA ASN A 62 -16.68 -0.57 -6.40
C ASN A 62 -16.40 0.49 -5.32
N ALA A 63 -16.61 1.76 -5.65
CA ALA A 63 -16.33 2.89 -4.74
C ALA A 63 -17.13 2.84 -3.43
N GLY A 64 -18.23 2.08 -3.38
CA GLY A 64 -19.01 1.86 -2.15
C GLY A 64 -18.48 0.74 -1.26
N LYS A 65 -17.57 -0.10 -1.77
CA LYS A 65 -17.04 -1.27 -1.06
C LYS A 65 -15.52 -1.29 -0.98
N ASP A 66 -14.83 -0.71 -1.94
CA ASP A 66 -13.37 -0.58 -1.93
C ASP A 66 -12.97 0.81 -1.43
N LYS A 67 -11.78 0.94 -0.88
CA LYS A 67 -11.27 2.21 -0.40
C LYS A 67 -9.86 2.45 -0.90
N VAL A 68 -9.61 3.66 -1.36
CA VAL A 68 -8.27 4.10 -1.74
C VAL A 68 -7.86 5.30 -0.90
N TRP A 69 -6.57 5.39 -0.60
CA TRP A 69 -5.95 6.58 -0.02
C TRP A 69 -4.76 6.94 -0.89
N ILE A 70 -4.85 8.04 -1.58
CA ILE A 70 -3.81 8.55 -2.46
C ILE A 70 -3.25 9.83 -1.85
N CYS A 71 -1.99 9.77 -1.44
CA CYS A 71 -1.26 10.92 -0.94
C CYS A 71 -0.71 11.72 -2.10
N GLU A 72 -0.98 13.01 -2.14
CA GLU A 72 -0.53 13.93 -3.17
C GLU A 72 0.24 15.10 -2.57
N HIS A 73 1.35 15.44 -3.18
CA HIS A 73 2.10 16.65 -2.91
C HIS A 73 2.38 17.37 -4.23
N ARG A 74 2.01 18.65 -4.32
CA ARG A 74 2.15 19.45 -5.56
C ARG A 74 1.53 18.75 -6.78
N GLN A 75 0.33 18.20 -6.61
CA GLN A 75 -0.44 17.48 -7.65
C GLN A 75 0.21 16.16 -8.16
N GLN A 76 1.22 15.66 -7.48
CA GLN A 76 1.84 14.38 -7.79
C GLN A 76 1.52 13.35 -6.71
N MET A 77 1.15 12.15 -7.11
CA MET A 77 1.00 11.02 -6.19
C MET A 77 2.37 10.69 -5.59
N ILE A 78 2.45 10.69 -4.27
CA ILE A 78 3.66 10.38 -3.51
C ILE A 78 3.54 9.11 -2.70
N GLY A 79 2.35 8.58 -2.57
CA GLY A 79 2.06 7.34 -1.87
C GLY A 79 0.62 6.92 -2.05
N VAL A 80 0.35 5.64 -1.80
CA VAL A 80 -0.96 5.03 -1.95
C VAL A 80 -1.13 3.86 -0.98
N LEU A 81 -2.37 3.61 -0.58
CA LEU A 81 -2.85 2.39 0.04
C LEU A 81 -4.23 2.07 -0.51
N VAL A 82 -4.49 0.81 -0.80
CA VAL A 82 -5.78 0.33 -1.29
C VAL A 82 -6.31 -0.77 -0.37
N GLY A 83 -7.55 -0.61 0.07
CA GLY A 83 -8.36 -1.64 0.73
C GLY A 83 -9.35 -2.23 -0.25
N VAL A 84 -9.13 -3.48 -0.65
CA VAL A 84 -10.00 -4.21 -1.58
C VAL A 84 -10.97 -5.07 -0.79
N ASN A 85 -12.26 -4.86 -0.98
CA ASN A 85 -13.30 -5.65 -0.34
C ASN A 85 -13.36 -7.06 -0.97
N ARG A 86 -13.24 -8.10 -0.14
CA ARG A 86 -13.31 -9.51 -0.53
C ARG A 86 -14.57 -10.21 0.00
N GLY A 87 -15.56 -9.44 0.45
CA GLY A 87 -16.79 -9.93 1.05
C GLY A 87 -16.71 -10.02 2.56
N ASP A 88 -16.03 -11.00 3.09
CA ASP A 88 -15.85 -11.24 4.54
C ASP A 88 -14.58 -10.61 5.12
N SER A 89 -13.74 -10.04 4.29
CA SER A 89 -12.45 -9.47 4.65
C SER A 89 -12.06 -8.31 3.75
N ILE A 90 -11.16 -7.46 4.23
CA ILE A 90 -10.53 -6.41 3.42
C ILE A 90 -9.08 -6.81 3.13
N GLN A 91 -8.72 -6.92 1.86
CA GLN A 91 -7.33 -7.10 1.47
C GLN A 91 -6.62 -5.75 1.39
N LEU A 92 -5.56 -5.56 2.17
CA LEU A 92 -4.67 -4.41 2.05
C LEU A 92 -3.71 -4.64 0.88
N ARG A 93 -3.69 -3.70 -0.08
CA ARG A 93 -2.86 -3.79 -1.28
C ARG A 93 -2.23 -2.44 -1.64
N TYR A 94 -1.19 -2.50 -2.47
CA TYR A 94 -0.56 -1.32 -3.10
C TYR A 94 -0.13 -0.25 -2.09
N PHE A 95 0.40 -0.68 -0.94
CA PHE A 95 0.86 0.24 0.09
C PHE A 95 2.32 0.62 -0.16
N ILE A 96 2.52 1.79 -0.75
CA ILE A 96 3.85 2.28 -1.10
C ILE A 96 3.92 3.80 -0.94
N PHE A 97 5.11 4.28 -0.60
CA PHE A 97 5.48 5.70 -0.62
C PHE A 97 6.77 5.89 -1.39
N ARG A 98 6.88 7.00 -2.10
CA ARG A 98 8.14 7.47 -2.64
C ARG A 98 9.15 7.62 -1.49
N PRO A 99 10.42 7.19 -1.68
CA PRO A 99 11.40 7.12 -0.59
C PRO A 99 11.56 8.44 0.18
N GLU A 100 11.55 9.57 -0.52
CA GLU A 100 11.72 10.91 0.06
C GLU A 100 10.57 11.36 0.97
N TYR A 101 9.43 10.65 0.96
CA TYR A 101 8.26 10.93 1.81
C TYR A 101 8.08 9.93 2.95
N ARG A 102 9.02 9.02 3.12
CA ARG A 102 9.00 8.05 4.22
C ARG A 102 9.49 8.68 5.52
N GLY A 103 9.13 8.08 6.65
CA GLY A 103 9.54 8.60 7.96
C GLY A 103 8.77 9.83 8.45
N LEU A 104 7.80 10.34 7.68
CA LEU A 104 6.99 11.51 8.00
C LEU A 104 5.66 11.18 8.72
N GLY A 105 5.44 9.92 9.10
CA GLY A 105 4.20 9.50 9.75
C GLY A 105 3.03 9.22 8.79
N LEU A 106 3.21 9.39 7.49
CA LEU A 106 2.15 9.18 6.49
C LEU A 106 1.66 7.73 6.48
N GLY A 107 2.56 6.76 6.59
CA GLY A 107 2.21 5.34 6.66
C GLY A 107 1.28 5.04 7.83
N LYS A 108 1.56 5.60 9.02
CA LYS A 108 0.68 5.51 10.18
C LYS A 108 -0.68 6.14 9.88
N LYS A 109 -0.71 7.33 9.29
CA LYS A 109 -1.96 8.04 8.97
C LYS A 109 -2.85 7.24 8.02
N LEU A 110 -2.27 6.58 7.00
CA LEU A 110 -3.04 5.72 6.10
C LEU A 110 -3.51 4.44 6.78
N MET A 111 -2.72 3.85 7.65
CA MET A 111 -3.13 2.68 8.43
C MET A 111 -4.25 3.01 9.42
N ASP A 112 -4.20 4.17 10.09
CA ASP A 112 -5.30 4.65 10.93
C ASP A 112 -6.60 4.77 10.10
N GLY A 113 -6.52 5.35 8.90
CA GLY A 113 -7.64 5.42 7.96
C GLY A 113 -8.16 4.06 7.51
N PHE A 114 -7.26 3.11 7.28
CA PHE A 114 -7.60 1.73 6.91
C PHE A 114 -8.35 1.00 8.03
N ILE A 115 -7.88 1.11 9.27
CA ILE A 115 -8.57 0.50 10.43
C ILE A 115 -9.95 1.13 10.65
N ASN A 116 -10.06 2.46 10.55
CA ASN A 116 -11.35 3.14 10.64
C ASN A 116 -12.32 2.66 9.55
N TYR A 117 -11.84 2.50 8.33
CA TYR A 117 -12.65 1.96 7.23
C TYR A 117 -13.14 0.53 7.49
N MET A 118 -12.30 -0.35 8.04
CA MET A 118 -12.72 -1.68 8.45
C MET A 118 -13.86 -1.64 9.46
N GLN A 119 -13.76 -0.75 10.47
CA GLN A 119 -14.78 -0.56 11.51
C GLN A 119 -16.09 -0.02 10.94
N GLU A 120 -16.01 1.01 10.09
CA GLU A 120 -17.18 1.61 9.41
C GLU A 120 -17.88 0.60 8.49
N SER A 121 -17.12 -0.26 7.82
CA SER A 121 -17.63 -1.31 6.94
C SER A 121 -18.16 -2.53 7.70
N GLN A 122 -17.96 -2.58 9.02
CA GLN A 122 -18.30 -3.73 9.88
C GLN A 122 -17.60 -5.04 9.45
N ILE A 123 -16.45 -4.92 8.80
CA ILE A 123 -15.60 -6.05 8.40
C ILE A 123 -14.39 -6.07 9.33
N ASN A 124 -14.32 -7.07 10.20
CA ASN A 124 -13.28 -7.17 11.21
C ASN A 124 -12.04 -7.96 10.78
N LYS A 125 -12.07 -8.58 9.60
CA LYS A 125 -10.95 -9.36 9.07
C LYS A 125 -10.23 -8.62 7.95
N SER A 126 -8.90 -8.70 7.97
CA SER A 126 -8.05 -8.20 6.90
C SER A 126 -6.86 -9.10 6.68
N TYR A 127 -6.31 -9.07 5.49
CA TYR A 127 -5.05 -9.74 5.17
C TYR A 127 -4.25 -8.93 4.16
N LEU A 128 -2.95 -9.22 4.12
CA LEU A 128 -2.03 -8.68 3.14
C LEU A 128 -0.97 -9.73 2.78
N TRP A 129 -0.36 -9.53 1.62
CA TRP A 129 0.84 -10.22 1.21
C TRP A 129 1.99 -9.23 1.07
N THR A 130 3.16 -9.62 1.53
CA THR A 130 4.40 -8.87 1.42
C THR A 130 5.57 -9.84 1.23
N THR A 131 6.79 -9.37 1.26
CA THR A 131 7.98 -10.21 1.21
C THR A 131 8.83 -10.05 2.46
N ASN A 132 9.68 -11.02 2.73
CA ASN A 132 10.61 -10.98 3.88
C ASN A 132 11.56 -9.78 3.86
N GLU A 133 11.73 -9.11 2.72
CA GLU A 133 12.61 -7.95 2.55
C GLU A 133 11.96 -6.63 2.99
N GLN A 134 10.63 -6.59 3.17
CA GLN A 134 9.87 -5.37 3.48
C GLN A 134 9.82 -5.07 4.99
N HIS A 135 10.98 -4.94 5.63
CA HIS A 135 11.10 -4.82 7.09
C HIS A 135 10.31 -3.66 7.70
N ALA A 136 10.36 -2.47 7.08
CA ALA A 136 9.63 -1.30 7.56
C ALA A 136 8.11 -1.48 7.49
N ALA A 137 7.63 -2.05 6.40
CA ALA A 137 6.20 -2.35 6.21
C ALA A 137 5.73 -3.42 7.20
N ILE A 138 6.49 -4.52 7.35
CA ILE A 138 6.19 -5.59 8.32
C ILE A 138 6.13 -5.02 9.75
N SER A 139 7.09 -4.18 10.14
CA SER A 139 7.09 -3.51 11.44
C SER A 139 5.83 -2.66 11.64
N LEU A 140 5.39 -1.94 10.60
CA LEU A 140 4.16 -1.15 10.66
C LEU A 140 2.94 -2.06 10.83
N TYR A 141 2.78 -3.08 9.98
CA TYR A 141 1.64 -4.02 10.04
C TYR A 141 1.53 -4.70 11.40
N THR A 142 2.66 -5.18 11.95
CA THR A 142 2.70 -5.85 13.25
C THR A 142 2.23 -4.93 14.39
N ARG A 143 2.57 -3.64 14.33
CA ARG A 143 2.07 -2.64 15.32
C ARG A 143 0.56 -2.44 15.27
N TYR A 144 -0.07 -2.69 14.11
CA TYR A 144 -1.54 -2.67 13.95
C TYR A 144 -2.20 -4.00 14.25
N GLY A 145 -1.45 -5.01 14.70
CA GLY A 145 -1.96 -6.30 15.13
C GLY A 145 -2.01 -7.37 14.03
N PHE A 146 -1.50 -7.08 12.84
CA PHE A 146 -1.31 -8.10 11.82
C PHE A 146 -0.29 -9.15 12.28
N ARG A 147 -0.59 -10.42 12.06
CA ARG A 147 0.23 -11.55 12.44
C ARG A 147 0.57 -12.41 11.24
N LEU A 148 1.80 -12.90 11.18
CA LEU A 148 2.25 -13.83 10.14
C LEU A 148 1.45 -15.14 10.24
N THR A 149 0.84 -15.54 9.13
CA THR A 149 0.00 -16.76 9.05
C THR A 149 0.44 -17.73 7.98
N GLU A 150 1.17 -17.26 6.95
CA GLU A 150 1.65 -18.09 5.86
C GLU A 150 2.97 -17.57 5.30
N GLU A 151 3.88 -18.48 4.94
CA GLU A 151 5.10 -18.18 4.20
C GLU A 151 5.26 -19.15 3.03
N LYS A 152 5.76 -18.66 1.92
CA LYS A 152 6.14 -19.49 0.78
C LYS A 152 7.39 -18.95 0.08
N VAL A 153 8.31 -19.83 -0.28
CA VAL A 153 9.45 -19.48 -1.14
C VAL A 153 8.95 -19.29 -2.56
N SER A 154 9.41 -18.26 -3.22
CA SER A 154 8.98 -17.87 -4.57
C SER A 154 10.14 -17.31 -5.37
N ASN A 155 10.13 -17.55 -6.68
CA ASN A 155 10.96 -16.87 -7.68
C ASN A 155 10.12 -15.97 -8.60
N GLY A 156 8.90 -15.63 -8.19
CA GLY A 156 7.91 -14.96 -9.03
C GLY A 156 8.29 -13.53 -9.43
N PHE A 157 9.27 -12.91 -8.76
CA PHE A 157 9.69 -11.52 -9.00
C PHE A 157 11.10 -11.45 -9.61
N ASP A 158 11.51 -12.47 -10.37
CA ASP A 158 12.83 -12.64 -10.97
C ASP A 158 13.98 -12.74 -9.95
N LYS A 159 13.63 -13.13 -8.72
CA LYS A 159 14.52 -13.28 -7.59
C LYS A 159 13.93 -14.29 -6.60
N GLU A 160 14.78 -15.10 -5.97
CA GLU A 160 14.34 -15.94 -4.86
C GLU A 160 14.05 -15.07 -3.63
N LEU A 161 12.88 -15.24 -3.05
CA LEU A 161 12.42 -14.54 -1.86
C LEU A 161 11.38 -15.37 -1.11
N THR A 162 11.02 -14.92 0.08
CA THR A 162 9.90 -15.50 0.84
C THR A 162 8.73 -14.54 0.83
N GLU A 163 7.64 -14.94 0.20
CA GLU A 163 6.37 -14.22 0.31
C GLU A 163 5.72 -14.55 1.66
N ARG A 164 5.15 -13.52 2.30
CA ARG A 164 4.57 -13.61 3.64
C ARG A 164 3.16 -13.07 3.65
N ARG A 165 2.24 -13.87 4.17
CA ARG A 165 0.87 -13.43 4.45
C ARG A 165 0.76 -13.01 5.91
N TYR A 166 0.14 -11.88 6.12
CA TYR A 166 -0.24 -11.39 7.44
C TYR A 166 -1.75 -11.21 7.50
N ASP A 167 -2.36 -11.68 8.57
CA ASP A 167 -3.79 -11.55 8.82
C ASP A 167 -4.03 -10.70 10.08
N LEU A 168 -5.13 -9.96 10.07
CA LEU A 168 -5.63 -9.16 11.18
C LEU A 168 -7.09 -9.54 11.45
N GLU A 169 -7.42 -9.70 12.71
CA GLU A 169 -8.80 -9.77 13.18
C GLU A 169 -9.01 -8.73 14.27
N LEU A 170 -9.89 -7.75 14.01
CA LEU A 170 -10.26 -6.73 14.96
C LEU A 170 -11.25 -7.34 15.99
N ASN A 171 -10.90 -7.25 17.27
CA ASN A 171 -11.83 -7.63 18.31
C ASN A 171 -13.01 -6.65 18.32
N ASN A 172 -14.22 -7.13 18.13
CA ASN A 172 -15.42 -6.36 18.36
C ASN A 172 -15.44 -5.96 19.86
N LYS A 173 -15.13 -4.71 20.16
CA LYS A 173 -15.46 -4.18 21.48
C LYS A 173 -16.98 -4.00 21.47
N TYR A 174 -17.68 -4.89 22.20
CA TYR A 174 -19.07 -4.70 22.58
C TYR A 174 -19.24 -3.44 23.42
#